data_d65d5935c04e093d725b82585685a210
#
_entry.id   d65d5935c04e093d725b82585685a210
#
_cell.length_a   1.000
_cell.length_b   1.000
_cell.length_c   1.000
_cell.angle_alpha   90.00
_cell.angle_beta   90.00
_cell.angle_gamma   90.00
#
_symmetry.space_group_name_H-M   'P 1'
#
loop_
_entity.id
_entity.type
_entity.pdbx_description
1 polymer ?
#
loop_
_entity_poly.entity_id
_entity_poly.type
_entity_poly.pdbx_seq_one_letter_code
_entity_poly.pdbx_strand_id
1 'polypeptide(L)'
;MDFDVESAREVLRRTPQVLDVMLADLPDEWLHGREAQEAWSPYEVCGHLLHVEECDWIDRTKVILEHGTTTVFEPVDREAGFVRFAGWSVRELLDRFASTRQANLDELAALLGPGDLGRRGMHPDFGEVTLAHLLATWTVHDLNHVNQIVKTMAKQYGAAVGPWRAFLPLLDVP
;
A
#
# COMPACT_ATOMS: atom_id res chain seq x y z
N MET A 1 -8.96 5.21 -18.89
CA MET A 1 -8.71 6.48 -18.15
C MET A 1 -7.22 6.72 -18.19
N ASP A 2 -6.82 7.88 -18.67
CA ASP A 2 -5.40 8.28 -18.58
C ASP A 2 -5.04 8.58 -17.14
N PHE A 3 -3.76 8.43 -16.79
CA PHE A 3 -3.29 8.72 -15.43
C PHE A 3 -3.38 10.22 -15.15
N ASP A 4 -4.00 10.55 -14.03
CA ASP A 4 -4.13 11.92 -13.51
C ASP A 4 -3.65 11.95 -12.05
N VAL A 5 -2.67 12.81 -11.76
CA VAL A 5 -2.01 12.84 -10.46
C VAL A 5 -2.94 13.37 -9.35
N GLU A 6 -3.82 14.30 -9.65
CA GLU A 6 -4.74 14.82 -8.64
C GLU A 6 -5.80 13.77 -8.27
N SER A 7 -6.33 13.04 -9.25
CA SER A 7 -7.21 11.90 -8.99
C SER A 7 -6.50 10.81 -8.17
N ALA A 8 -5.24 10.50 -8.48
CA ALA A 8 -4.43 9.55 -7.72
C ALA A 8 -4.26 10.00 -6.25
N ARG A 9 -3.90 11.27 -6.03
CA ARG A 9 -3.77 11.84 -4.67
C ARG A 9 -5.08 11.77 -3.88
N GLU A 10 -6.22 11.96 -4.54
CA GLU A 10 -7.53 11.82 -3.89
C GLU A 10 -7.82 10.38 -3.44
N VAL A 11 -7.41 9.38 -4.19
CA VAL A 11 -7.52 7.97 -3.77
C VAL A 11 -6.56 7.69 -2.62
N LEU A 12 -5.28 8.05 -2.77
CA LEU A 12 -4.24 7.84 -1.76
C LEU A 12 -4.59 8.47 -0.40
N ARG A 13 -5.18 9.65 -0.40
CA ARG A 13 -5.64 10.35 0.83
C ARG A 13 -6.71 9.58 1.59
N ARG A 14 -7.51 8.75 0.89
CA ARG A 14 -8.60 7.97 1.49
C ARG A 14 -8.15 6.65 2.08
N THR A 15 -7.05 6.07 1.62
CA THR A 15 -6.58 4.76 2.09
C THR A 15 -6.43 4.69 3.61
N PRO A 16 -5.76 5.65 4.30
CA PRO A 16 -5.64 5.60 5.76
C PRO A 16 -7.01 5.61 6.45
N GLN A 17 -7.96 6.40 5.98
CA GLN A 17 -9.30 6.49 6.54
C GLN A 17 -10.09 5.17 6.36
N VAL A 18 -9.96 4.53 5.19
CA VAL A 18 -10.58 3.23 4.92
C VAL A 18 -10.01 2.17 5.87
N LEU A 19 -8.70 2.13 6.03
CA LEU A 19 -8.04 1.17 6.92
C LEU A 19 -8.41 1.42 8.38
N ASP A 20 -8.48 2.68 8.81
CA ASP A 20 -8.89 3.04 10.16
C ASP A 20 -10.30 2.55 10.47
N VAL A 21 -11.27 2.85 9.61
CA VAL A 21 -12.67 2.41 9.79
C VAL A 21 -12.80 0.88 9.75
N MET A 22 -11.96 0.20 8.98
CA MET A 22 -12.02 -1.27 8.85
C MET A 22 -11.35 -2.02 9.99
N LEU A 23 -10.25 -1.50 10.55
CA LEU A 23 -9.35 -2.28 11.41
C LEU A 23 -9.20 -1.73 12.82
N ALA A 24 -9.44 -0.43 13.03
CA ALA A 24 -9.35 0.13 14.36
C ALA A 24 -10.32 -0.56 15.34
N ASP A 25 -9.83 -0.85 16.54
CA ASP A 25 -10.61 -1.43 17.62
C ASP A 25 -11.20 -2.84 17.34
N LEU A 26 -10.74 -3.51 16.26
CA LEU A 26 -11.10 -4.91 16.03
C LEU A 26 -10.36 -5.84 17.01
N PRO A 27 -10.99 -6.98 17.39
CA PRO A 27 -10.32 -8.03 18.15
C PRO A 27 -9.11 -8.62 17.41
N ASP A 28 -8.11 -9.09 18.17
CA ASP A 28 -6.86 -9.64 17.65
C ASP A 28 -7.06 -10.77 16.63
N GLU A 29 -8.12 -11.57 16.79
CA GLU A 29 -8.44 -12.64 15.84
C GLU A 29 -8.64 -12.11 14.41
N TRP A 30 -9.23 -10.92 14.25
CA TRP A 30 -9.42 -10.28 12.95
C TRP A 30 -8.13 -9.64 12.42
N LEU A 31 -7.33 -9.09 13.31
CA LEU A 31 -6.09 -8.39 12.95
C LEU A 31 -4.97 -9.36 12.59
N HIS A 32 -4.87 -10.50 13.28
CA HIS A 32 -3.79 -11.48 13.11
C HIS A 32 -4.22 -12.76 12.39
N GLY A 33 -5.51 -12.92 12.06
CA GLY A 33 -6.00 -14.02 11.26
C GLY A 33 -5.38 -14.04 9.87
N ARG A 34 -5.10 -15.24 9.35
CA ARG A 34 -4.49 -15.45 8.03
C ARG A 34 -5.34 -16.37 7.17
N GLU A 35 -5.35 -16.18 5.87
CA GLU A 35 -6.05 -17.08 4.95
C GLU A 35 -5.27 -18.37 4.67
N ALA A 36 -3.96 -18.37 4.85
CA ALA A 36 -3.04 -19.51 4.74
C ALA A 36 -1.79 -19.25 5.60
N GLN A 37 -0.99 -20.29 5.84
CA GLN A 37 0.19 -20.21 6.71
C GLN A 37 1.18 -19.10 6.28
N GLU A 38 1.44 -18.98 4.98
CA GLU A 38 2.37 -17.99 4.40
C GLU A 38 1.69 -16.67 3.99
N ALA A 39 0.36 -16.56 4.17
CA ALA A 39 -0.35 -15.33 3.84
C ALA A 39 -0.17 -14.27 4.94
N TRP A 40 -0.13 -13.02 4.54
CA TRP A 40 -0.05 -11.91 5.48
C TRP A 40 -1.39 -11.66 6.18
N SER A 41 -1.33 -11.38 7.46
CA SER A 41 -2.49 -10.92 8.23
C SER A 41 -2.80 -9.44 7.93
N PRO A 42 -4.02 -8.94 8.23
CA PRO A 42 -4.34 -7.51 8.14
C PRO A 42 -3.34 -6.61 8.87
N TYR A 43 -2.87 -7.02 10.05
CA TYR A 43 -1.86 -6.30 10.81
C TYR A 43 -0.52 -6.18 10.05
N GLU A 44 -0.04 -7.27 9.46
CA GLU A 44 1.20 -7.27 8.67
C GLU A 44 1.07 -6.44 7.39
N VAL A 45 -0.09 -6.47 6.75
CA VAL A 45 -0.36 -5.59 5.61
C VAL A 45 -0.28 -4.12 6.01
N CYS A 46 -0.81 -3.73 7.18
CA CYS A 46 -0.65 -2.36 7.69
C CYS A 46 0.83 -2.01 7.94
N GLY A 47 1.59 -2.93 8.53
CA GLY A 47 3.03 -2.75 8.73
C GLY A 47 3.80 -2.60 7.43
N HIS A 48 3.45 -3.38 6.40
CA HIS A 48 4.02 -3.25 5.05
C HIS A 48 3.68 -1.90 4.41
N LEU A 49 2.40 -1.50 4.43
CA LEU A 49 1.97 -0.21 3.88
C LEU A 49 2.71 0.96 4.54
N LEU A 50 2.84 0.96 5.86
CA LEU A 50 3.61 1.97 6.57
C LEU A 50 5.09 1.94 6.18
N HIS A 51 5.69 0.75 6.07
CA HIS A 51 7.10 0.62 5.72
C HIS A 51 7.40 1.23 4.34
N VAL A 52 6.66 0.86 3.31
CA VAL A 52 6.87 1.41 1.95
C VAL A 52 6.50 2.88 1.85
N GLU A 53 5.59 3.35 2.69
CA GLU A 53 5.27 4.76 2.80
C GLU A 53 6.45 5.59 3.33
N GLU A 54 7.26 5.01 4.22
CA GLU A 54 8.41 5.69 4.82
C GLU A 54 9.71 5.61 3.99
N CYS A 55 9.81 4.68 3.01
CA CYS A 55 11.10 4.43 2.35
C CYS A 55 11.05 4.14 0.84
N ASP A 56 9.91 4.29 0.18
CA ASP A 56 9.80 3.90 -1.23
C ASP A 56 9.31 5.04 -2.13
N TRP A 57 8.05 5.44 -2.04
CA TRP A 57 7.38 6.26 -3.04
C TRP A 57 8.02 7.64 -3.26
N ILE A 58 8.25 8.37 -2.19
CA ILE A 58 8.85 9.72 -2.27
C ILE A 58 10.33 9.64 -2.60
N ASP A 59 11.04 8.67 -2.03
CA ASP A 59 12.47 8.51 -2.30
C ASP A 59 12.71 8.17 -3.77
N ARG A 60 11.95 7.26 -4.37
CA ARG A 60 12.02 6.96 -5.81
C ARG A 60 11.58 8.15 -6.67
N THR A 61 10.58 8.90 -6.23
CA THR A 61 10.19 10.14 -6.91
C THR A 61 11.37 11.12 -6.99
N LYS A 62 12.08 11.34 -5.87
CA LYS A 62 13.28 12.18 -5.82
C LYS A 62 14.38 11.64 -6.74
N VAL A 63 14.65 10.33 -6.70
CA VAL A 63 15.65 9.71 -7.59
C VAL A 63 15.31 9.97 -9.07
N ILE A 64 14.05 9.83 -9.47
CA ILE A 64 13.61 10.13 -10.84
C ILE A 64 13.85 11.60 -11.18
N LEU A 65 13.48 12.50 -10.27
CA LEU A 65 13.58 13.94 -10.50
C LEU A 65 15.04 14.47 -10.48
N GLU A 66 15.91 13.88 -9.69
CA GLU A 66 17.29 14.36 -9.53
C GLU A 66 18.28 13.65 -10.44
N HIS A 67 18.12 12.33 -10.60
CA HIS A 67 19.12 11.46 -11.24
C HIS A 67 18.63 10.81 -12.55
N GLY A 68 17.34 10.77 -12.79
CA GLY A 68 16.78 10.12 -13.98
C GLY A 68 17.16 8.64 -14.03
N THR A 69 17.65 8.17 -15.20
CA THR A 69 18.02 6.76 -15.40
C THR A 69 19.47 6.45 -15.01
N THR A 70 20.22 7.42 -14.48
CA THR A 70 21.62 7.20 -14.08
C THR A 70 21.77 6.50 -12.73
N THR A 71 20.71 6.49 -11.93
CA THR A 71 20.67 5.83 -10.62
C THR A 71 19.57 4.78 -10.61
N VAL A 72 19.92 3.55 -10.25
CA VAL A 72 18.97 2.46 -10.06
C VAL A 72 18.31 2.59 -8.69
N PHE A 73 17.00 2.35 -8.60
CA PHE A 73 16.30 2.35 -7.33
C PHE A 73 16.84 1.28 -6.38
N GLU A 74 16.93 1.61 -5.11
CA GLU A 74 17.22 0.62 -4.08
C GLU A 74 16.08 -0.42 -4.00
N PRO A 75 16.40 -1.70 -3.88
CA PRO A 75 15.40 -2.73 -3.62
C PRO A 75 14.71 -2.51 -2.28
N VAL A 76 13.39 -2.72 -2.25
CA VAL A 76 12.60 -2.65 -1.01
C VAL A 76 12.40 -4.06 -0.45
N ASP A 77 12.76 -4.26 0.81
CA ASP A 77 12.41 -5.46 1.55
C ASP A 77 10.93 -5.37 1.98
N ARG A 78 10.09 -6.18 1.35
CA ARG A 78 8.64 -6.18 1.55
C ARG A 78 8.21 -6.56 2.97
N GLU A 79 9.05 -7.32 3.68
CA GLU A 79 8.75 -7.87 5.00
C GLU A 79 9.45 -7.10 6.14
N ALA A 80 10.31 -6.15 5.82
CA ALA A 80 11.02 -5.36 6.83
C ALA A 80 10.09 -4.66 7.82
N GLY A 81 8.89 -4.24 7.37
CA GLY A 81 7.85 -3.68 8.22
C GLY A 81 7.38 -4.60 9.34
N PHE A 82 7.38 -5.92 9.12
CA PHE A 82 6.95 -6.90 10.13
C PHE A 82 7.87 -6.94 11.35
N VAL A 83 9.18 -6.84 11.10
CA VAL A 83 10.19 -6.79 12.16
C VAL A 83 10.25 -5.41 12.78
N ARG A 84 10.23 -4.37 11.95
CA ARG A 84 10.39 -2.97 12.37
C ARG A 84 9.26 -2.51 13.30
N PHE A 85 8.04 -2.95 13.05
CA PHE A 85 6.86 -2.55 13.82
C PHE A 85 6.35 -3.66 14.75
N ALA A 86 7.16 -4.70 14.99
CA ALA A 86 6.79 -5.76 15.92
C ALA A 86 6.44 -5.19 17.30
N GLY A 87 5.24 -5.55 17.79
CA GLY A 87 4.77 -5.08 19.10
C GLY A 87 4.07 -3.71 19.11
N TRP A 88 3.96 -3.05 17.96
CA TRP A 88 3.09 -1.88 17.86
C TRP A 88 1.61 -2.34 17.88
N SER A 89 0.75 -1.53 18.46
CA SER A 89 -0.69 -1.72 18.29
C SER A 89 -1.12 -1.37 16.87
N VAL A 90 -2.26 -1.92 16.41
CA VAL A 90 -2.83 -1.53 15.11
C VAL A 90 -3.11 -0.02 15.06
N ARG A 91 -3.52 0.59 16.18
CA ARG A 91 -3.75 2.03 16.28
C ARG A 91 -2.47 2.82 15.98
N GLU A 92 -1.34 2.46 16.58
CA GLU A 92 -0.06 3.12 16.32
C GLU A 92 0.35 3.00 14.85
N LEU A 93 0.14 1.83 14.21
CA LEU A 93 0.40 1.66 12.78
C LEU A 93 -0.46 2.57 11.92
N LEU A 94 -1.78 2.59 12.18
CA LEU A 94 -2.75 3.38 11.40
C LEU A 94 -2.50 4.89 11.56
N ASP A 95 -2.28 5.37 12.77
CA ASP A 95 -2.01 6.78 13.06
C ASP A 95 -0.70 7.23 12.39
N ARG A 96 0.34 6.40 12.48
CA ARG A 96 1.63 6.68 11.83
C ARG A 96 1.50 6.64 10.31
N PHE A 97 0.79 5.67 9.74
CA PHE A 97 0.54 5.60 8.30
C PHE A 97 -0.21 6.83 7.80
N ALA A 98 -1.27 7.25 8.50
CA ALA A 98 -2.05 8.43 8.13
C ALA A 98 -1.19 9.70 8.13
N SER A 99 -0.37 9.90 9.18
CA SER A 99 0.49 11.07 9.29
C SER A 99 1.60 11.09 8.22
N THR A 100 2.23 9.93 7.96
CA THR A 100 3.27 9.81 6.94
C THR A 100 2.68 10.03 5.53
N ARG A 101 1.52 9.42 5.24
CA ARG A 101 0.81 9.63 3.97
C ARG A 101 0.51 11.10 3.71
N GLN A 102 -0.01 11.82 4.70
CA GLN A 102 -0.29 13.23 4.55
C GLN A 102 0.99 14.03 4.22
N ALA A 103 2.07 13.78 4.96
CA ALA A 103 3.35 14.43 4.73
C ALA A 103 3.89 14.13 3.32
N ASN A 104 3.81 12.87 2.87
CA ASN A 104 4.26 12.46 1.55
C ASN A 104 3.43 13.08 0.41
N LEU A 105 2.12 13.20 0.58
CA LEU A 105 1.27 13.86 -0.42
C LEU A 105 1.54 15.36 -0.51
N ASP A 106 1.85 16.01 0.61
CA ASP A 106 2.23 17.41 0.64
C ASP A 106 3.62 17.62 -0.01
N GLU A 107 4.57 16.72 0.29
CA GLU A 107 5.90 16.72 -0.34
C GLU A 107 5.80 16.45 -1.84
N LEU A 108 5.02 15.47 -2.27
CA LEU A 108 4.78 15.18 -3.69
C LEU A 108 4.25 16.41 -4.42
N ALA A 109 3.30 17.14 -3.83
CA ALA A 109 2.75 18.35 -4.42
C ALA A 109 3.80 19.47 -4.59
N ALA A 110 4.76 19.54 -3.67
CA ALA A 110 5.85 20.50 -3.73
C ALA A 110 6.95 20.12 -4.74
N LEU A 111 7.16 18.83 -4.95
CA LEU A 111 8.19 18.30 -5.86
C LEU A 111 7.77 18.37 -7.33
N LEU A 112 6.49 18.19 -7.65
CA LEU A 112 6.04 18.04 -9.03
C LEU A 112 5.89 19.37 -9.76
N GLY A 113 6.50 19.43 -10.95
CA GLY A 113 6.33 20.51 -11.91
C GLY A 113 5.69 20.04 -13.23
N PRO A 114 5.35 20.99 -14.11
CA PRO A 114 4.79 20.67 -15.42
C PRO A 114 5.72 19.76 -16.25
N GLY A 115 5.20 18.65 -16.72
CA GLY A 115 5.95 17.72 -17.58
C GLY A 115 6.74 16.63 -16.82
N ASP A 116 6.84 16.67 -15.51
CA ASP A 116 7.64 15.71 -14.73
C ASP A 116 7.12 14.28 -14.82
N LEU A 117 5.83 14.07 -15.07
CA LEU A 117 5.24 12.72 -15.18
C LEU A 117 5.89 11.86 -16.29
N GLY A 118 6.46 12.51 -17.32
CA GLY A 118 7.20 11.82 -18.38
C GLY A 118 8.65 11.51 -18.05
N ARG A 119 9.19 12.02 -16.94
CA ARG A 119 10.58 11.76 -16.52
C ARG A 119 10.76 10.29 -16.19
N ARG A 120 11.96 9.79 -16.45
CA ARG A 120 12.28 8.36 -16.36
C ARG A 120 13.25 8.09 -15.23
N GLY A 121 13.08 6.92 -14.60
CA GLY A 121 14.01 6.33 -13.64
C GLY A 121 14.36 4.90 -14.03
N MET A 122 15.24 4.28 -13.27
CA MET A 122 15.73 2.93 -13.51
C MET A 122 15.31 1.98 -12.37
N HIS A 123 14.34 1.10 -12.63
CA HIS A 123 13.95 0.05 -11.71
C HIS A 123 14.88 -1.17 -11.82
N PRO A 124 15.30 -1.81 -10.71
CA PRO A 124 16.25 -2.93 -10.79
C PRO A 124 15.74 -4.12 -11.62
N ASP A 125 14.43 -4.42 -11.56
CA ASP A 125 13.85 -5.59 -12.24
C ASP A 125 13.18 -5.24 -13.58
N PHE A 126 12.58 -4.03 -13.69
CA PHE A 126 11.77 -3.64 -14.86
C PHE A 126 12.52 -2.75 -15.86
N GLY A 127 13.74 -2.30 -15.53
CA GLY A 127 14.44 -1.34 -16.35
C GLY A 127 13.82 0.06 -16.29
N GLU A 128 13.74 0.73 -17.44
CA GLU A 128 13.20 2.08 -17.53
C GLU A 128 11.71 2.16 -17.19
N VAL A 129 11.38 3.04 -16.25
CA VAL A 129 9.99 3.37 -15.85
C VAL A 129 9.80 4.89 -15.87
N THR A 130 8.55 5.36 -15.98
CA THR A 130 8.23 6.78 -15.86
C THR A 130 7.76 7.14 -14.46
N LEU A 131 7.83 8.42 -14.10
CA LEU A 131 7.24 8.93 -12.87
C LEU A 131 5.72 8.67 -12.82
N ALA A 132 5.03 8.79 -13.96
CA ALA A 132 3.62 8.42 -14.05
C ALA A 132 3.38 6.95 -13.71
N HIS A 133 4.26 6.02 -14.15
CA HIS A 133 4.16 4.60 -13.78
C HIS A 133 4.32 4.42 -12.26
N LEU A 134 5.29 5.08 -11.64
CA LEU A 134 5.53 4.99 -10.19
C LEU A 134 4.30 5.44 -9.40
N LEU A 135 3.76 6.62 -9.70
CA LEU A 135 2.63 7.21 -8.98
C LEU A 135 1.32 6.45 -9.21
N ALA A 136 1.10 5.93 -10.44
CA ALA A 136 -0.01 5.04 -10.71
C ALA A 136 0.12 3.73 -9.93
N THR A 137 1.33 3.18 -9.84
CA THR A 137 1.62 1.97 -9.05
C THR A 137 1.34 2.20 -7.57
N TRP A 138 1.75 3.32 -6.99
CA TRP A 138 1.41 3.67 -5.60
C TRP A 138 -0.08 3.58 -5.33
N THR A 139 -0.90 4.19 -6.20
CA THR A 139 -2.36 4.16 -6.06
C THR A 139 -2.93 2.75 -6.15
N VAL A 140 -2.48 1.96 -7.13
CA VAL A 140 -2.97 0.59 -7.33
C VAL A 140 -2.46 -0.35 -6.23
N HIS A 141 -1.25 -0.12 -5.71
CA HIS A 141 -0.67 -0.86 -4.59
C HIS A 141 -1.53 -0.74 -3.34
N ASP A 142 -1.97 0.47 -2.99
CA ASP A 142 -2.90 0.67 -1.87
C ASP A 142 -4.20 -0.13 -2.06
N LEU A 143 -4.82 -0.01 -3.24
CA LEU A 143 -6.07 -0.72 -3.54
C LEU A 143 -5.88 -2.24 -3.51
N ASN A 144 -4.73 -2.72 -3.98
CA ASN A 144 -4.38 -4.15 -3.91
C ASN A 144 -4.29 -4.63 -2.46
N HIS A 145 -3.67 -3.86 -1.57
CA HIS A 145 -3.55 -4.21 -0.16
C HIS A 145 -4.86 -4.06 0.61
N VAL A 146 -5.70 -3.10 0.29
CA VAL A 146 -7.08 -3.04 0.80
C VAL A 146 -7.85 -4.31 0.41
N ASN A 147 -7.76 -4.73 -0.87
CA ASN A 147 -8.38 -5.98 -1.33
C ASN A 147 -7.81 -7.22 -0.59
N GLN A 148 -6.50 -7.27 -0.37
CA GLN A 148 -5.86 -8.35 0.39
C GLN A 148 -6.40 -8.43 1.82
N ILE A 149 -6.54 -7.31 2.52
CA ILE A 149 -7.14 -7.25 3.86
C ILE A 149 -8.59 -7.76 3.83
N VAL A 150 -9.42 -7.20 2.93
CA VAL A 150 -10.83 -7.59 2.80
C VAL A 150 -10.98 -9.08 2.54
N LYS A 151 -10.18 -9.64 1.67
CA LYS A 151 -10.16 -11.07 1.34
C LYS A 151 -9.75 -11.92 2.54
N THR A 152 -8.67 -11.57 3.23
CA THR A 152 -8.21 -12.28 4.43
C THR A 152 -9.27 -12.27 5.53
N MET A 153 -9.91 -11.13 5.77
CA MET A 153 -11.00 -11.00 6.75
C MET A 153 -12.21 -11.86 6.37
N ALA A 154 -12.64 -11.80 5.11
CA ALA A 154 -13.79 -12.60 4.64
C ALA A 154 -13.54 -14.10 4.78
N LYS A 155 -12.33 -14.57 4.51
CA LYS A 155 -11.97 -16.00 4.62
C LYS A 155 -12.00 -16.53 6.06
N GLN A 156 -11.87 -15.67 7.08
CA GLN A 156 -12.01 -16.10 8.48
C GLN A 156 -13.38 -16.74 8.78
N TYR A 157 -14.44 -16.25 8.14
CA TYR A 157 -15.78 -16.85 8.25
C TYR A 157 -16.17 -17.74 7.06
N GLY A 158 -15.22 -18.06 6.18
CA GLY A 158 -15.49 -18.79 4.95
C GLY A 158 -16.20 -20.14 5.11
N ALA A 159 -15.97 -20.84 6.22
CA ALA A 159 -16.70 -22.08 6.57
C ALA A 159 -18.07 -21.79 7.22
N ALA A 160 -18.18 -20.72 7.97
CA ALA A 160 -19.39 -20.39 8.73
C ALA A 160 -20.55 -19.89 7.86
N VAL A 161 -20.26 -19.36 6.67
CA VAL A 161 -21.31 -18.85 5.76
C VAL A 161 -22.18 -19.97 5.16
N GLY A 162 -21.77 -21.23 5.24
CA GLY A 162 -22.54 -22.38 4.76
C GLY A 162 -22.97 -22.24 3.29
N PRO A 163 -24.28 -22.52 2.97
CA PRO A 163 -24.75 -22.50 1.58
C PRO A 163 -24.65 -21.14 0.89
N TRP A 164 -24.62 -20.02 1.63
CA TRP A 164 -24.47 -18.66 1.05
C TRP A 164 -23.15 -18.44 0.36
N ARG A 165 -22.15 -19.33 0.57
CA ARG A 165 -20.88 -19.30 -0.16
C ARG A 165 -21.06 -19.17 -1.68
N ALA A 166 -22.12 -19.79 -2.23
CA ALA A 166 -22.41 -19.74 -3.66
C ALA A 166 -22.66 -18.31 -4.20
N PHE A 167 -22.95 -17.35 -3.32
CA PHE A 167 -23.18 -15.93 -3.67
C PHE A 167 -22.03 -15.00 -3.25
N LEU A 168 -20.94 -15.54 -2.74
CA LEU A 168 -19.81 -14.81 -2.16
C LEU A 168 -18.50 -15.11 -2.92
N PRO A 169 -18.35 -14.61 -4.17
CA PRO A 169 -17.19 -14.93 -5.01
C PRO A 169 -15.85 -14.53 -4.38
N LEU A 170 -15.85 -13.58 -3.45
CA LEU A 170 -14.64 -13.18 -2.71
C LEU A 170 -13.97 -14.34 -1.97
N LEU A 171 -14.73 -15.35 -1.56
CA LEU A 171 -14.22 -16.54 -0.88
C LEU A 171 -13.53 -17.54 -1.82
N ASP A 172 -13.73 -17.41 -3.14
CA ASP A 172 -13.21 -18.34 -4.16
C ASP A 172 -12.00 -17.75 -4.92
N VAL A 173 -11.66 -16.49 -4.66
CA VAL A 173 -10.46 -15.85 -5.23
C VAL A 173 -9.21 -16.45 -4.55
N PRO A 174 -8.21 -16.91 -5.35
CA PRO A 174 -6.94 -17.44 -4.84
C PRO A 174 -6.19 -16.45 -3.99
#